data_4bdf0b757aa50d38cac6472f530ff09c
#
_entry.id   4bdf0b757aa50d38cac6472f530ff09c
#
_cell.length_a   1.000
_cell.length_b   1.000
_cell.length_c   1.000
_cell.angle_alpha   90.00
_cell.angle_beta   90.00
_cell.angle_gamma   90.00
#
_symmetry.space_group_name_H-M   'P 1'
#
loop_
_entity.id
_entity.type
_entity.pdbx_description
1 polymer ?
#
loop_
_entity_poly.entity_id
_entity_poly.type
_entity_poly.pdbx_seq_one_letter_code
_entity_poly.pdbx_strand_id
1 'polypeptide(L)'
;MYKKIGERLRKLRKYMGLTQEQVAEILSVGRDAILRIEKGDRKIDLQELMNFSKLYNISMDELTMEEHTINSSDVAFARGFNELSEKDKKEIISLIEYKNILKSQNKDD
;
A
#
# COMPACT_ATOMS: atom_id res chain seq x y z
N MET A 1 -5.89 -13.55 -5.93
CA MET A 1 -4.61 -13.00 -5.48
C MET A 1 -3.99 -12.04 -6.51
N TYR A 2 -3.66 -12.53 -7.70
CA TYR A 2 -3.00 -11.68 -8.72
C TYR A 2 -3.86 -10.51 -9.19
N LYS A 3 -5.16 -10.68 -9.23
CA LYS A 3 -6.08 -9.62 -9.63
C LYS A 3 -6.05 -8.44 -8.67
N LYS A 4 -6.02 -8.72 -7.36
CA LYS A 4 -5.95 -7.68 -6.33
C LYS A 4 -4.60 -6.95 -6.34
N ILE A 5 -3.53 -7.70 -6.53
CA ILE A 5 -2.18 -7.13 -6.66
C ILE A 5 -2.13 -6.23 -7.88
N GLY A 6 -2.65 -6.70 -9.01
CA GLY A 6 -2.71 -5.90 -10.25
C GLY A 6 -3.46 -4.59 -10.08
N GLU A 7 -4.60 -4.62 -9.40
CA GLU A 7 -5.38 -3.41 -9.11
C GLU A 7 -4.60 -2.42 -8.24
N ARG A 8 -3.88 -2.92 -7.23
CA ARG A 8 -3.04 -2.07 -6.37
C ARG A 8 -1.91 -1.43 -7.15
N LEU A 9 -1.25 -2.20 -8.00
CA LEU A 9 -0.17 -1.68 -8.85
C LEU A 9 -0.68 -0.60 -9.79
N ARG A 10 -1.86 -0.79 -10.37
CA ARG A 10 -2.49 0.20 -11.24
C ARG A 10 -2.78 1.50 -10.48
N LYS A 11 -3.34 1.40 -9.27
CA LYS A 11 -3.63 2.57 -8.43
C LYS A 11 -2.35 3.32 -8.07
N LEU A 12 -1.31 2.60 -7.69
CA LEU A 12 -0.01 3.20 -7.35
C LEU A 12 0.60 3.90 -8.56
N ARG A 13 0.53 3.26 -9.73
CA ARG A 13 1.01 3.87 -10.97
C ARG A 13 0.32 5.19 -11.26
N LYS A 14 -1.01 5.19 -11.16
CA LYS A 14 -1.81 6.40 -11.41
C LYS A 14 -1.53 7.49 -10.36
N TYR A 15 -1.39 7.10 -9.11
CA TYR A 15 -1.05 8.03 -8.04
C TYR A 15 0.27 8.74 -8.31
N MET A 16 1.25 8.04 -8.88
CA MET A 16 2.56 8.61 -9.24
C MET A 16 2.56 9.33 -10.58
N GLY A 17 1.43 9.34 -11.28
CA GLY A 17 1.32 10.01 -12.57
C GLY A 17 2.05 9.31 -13.72
N LEU A 18 2.30 8.02 -13.61
CA LEU A 18 3.03 7.26 -14.63
C LEU A 18 2.08 6.55 -15.59
N THR A 19 2.50 6.45 -16.85
CA THR A 19 1.82 5.62 -17.85
C THR A 19 2.34 4.18 -17.78
N GLN A 20 1.58 3.24 -18.33
CA GLN A 20 2.03 1.85 -18.45
C GLN A 20 3.35 1.75 -19.21
N GLU A 21 3.51 2.56 -20.26
CA GLU A 21 4.72 2.60 -21.07
C GLU A 21 5.92 3.07 -20.27
N GLN A 22 5.75 4.10 -19.43
CA GLN A 22 6.83 4.60 -18.57
C GLN A 22 7.26 3.55 -17.55
N VAL A 23 6.32 2.86 -16.94
CA VAL A 23 6.63 1.78 -15.99
C VAL A 23 7.35 0.64 -16.71
N ALA A 24 6.89 0.28 -17.90
CA ALA A 24 7.55 -0.75 -18.73
C ALA A 24 9.02 -0.41 -19.00
N GLU A 25 9.29 0.85 -19.35
CA GLU A 25 10.67 1.32 -19.59
C GLU A 25 11.52 1.24 -18.32
N ILE A 26 10.98 1.73 -17.20
CA ILE A 26 11.70 1.72 -15.90
C ILE A 26 12.07 0.30 -15.49
N LEU A 27 11.14 -0.64 -15.65
CA LEU A 27 11.33 -2.03 -15.24
C LEU A 27 11.97 -2.90 -16.34
N SER A 28 12.27 -2.33 -17.49
CA SER A 28 12.87 -3.04 -18.65
C SER A 28 12.04 -4.25 -19.11
N VAL A 29 10.72 -4.05 -19.18
CA VAL A 29 9.77 -5.06 -19.68
C VAL A 29 8.90 -4.44 -20.76
N GLY A 30 8.14 -5.26 -21.47
CA GLY A 30 7.21 -4.77 -22.48
C GLY A 30 5.97 -4.15 -21.87
N ARG A 31 5.36 -3.20 -22.56
CA ARG A 31 4.10 -2.59 -22.13
C ARG A 31 3.00 -3.64 -21.95
N ASP A 32 2.97 -4.65 -22.82
CA ASP A 32 1.99 -5.73 -22.74
C ASP A 32 2.09 -6.51 -21.41
N ALA A 33 3.31 -6.71 -20.91
CA ALA A 33 3.51 -7.35 -19.62
C ALA A 33 2.88 -6.52 -18.49
N ILE A 34 3.07 -5.20 -18.50
CA ILE A 34 2.46 -4.31 -17.49
C ILE A 34 0.93 -4.37 -17.58
N LEU A 35 0.40 -4.30 -18.79
CA LEU A 35 -1.04 -4.40 -19.01
C LEU A 35 -1.64 -5.67 -18.40
N ARG A 36 -1.02 -6.81 -18.68
CA ARG A 36 -1.46 -8.11 -18.17
C ARG A 36 -1.35 -8.24 -16.65
N ILE A 37 -0.25 -7.74 -16.09
CA ILE A 37 -0.03 -7.72 -14.65
C ILE A 37 -1.13 -6.90 -13.96
N GLU A 38 -1.41 -5.70 -14.46
CA GLU A 38 -2.43 -4.83 -13.87
C GLU A 38 -3.85 -5.41 -14.00
N LYS A 39 -4.13 -6.18 -15.05
CA LYS A 39 -5.41 -6.88 -15.21
C LYS A 39 -5.55 -8.12 -14.36
N GLY A 40 -4.43 -8.63 -13.82
CA GLY A 40 -4.43 -9.87 -13.07
C GLY A 40 -4.50 -11.13 -13.93
N ASP A 41 -4.22 -11.00 -15.23
CA ASP A 41 -4.26 -12.10 -16.20
C ASP A 41 -2.95 -12.88 -16.26
N ARG A 42 -1.96 -12.47 -15.50
CA ARG A 42 -0.62 -13.06 -15.53
C ARG A 42 -0.10 -13.19 -14.10
N LYS A 43 0.60 -14.28 -13.84
CA LYS A 43 1.30 -14.47 -12.57
C LYS A 43 2.45 -13.48 -12.46
N ILE A 44 2.72 -13.03 -11.25
CA ILE A 44 3.83 -12.13 -10.94
C ILE A 44 4.84 -12.92 -10.13
N ASP A 45 6.09 -12.98 -10.59
CA ASP A 45 7.14 -13.67 -9.83
C ASP A 45 7.71 -12.76 -8.72
N LEU A 46 8.51 -13.37 -7.86
CA LEU A 46 9.10 -12.66 -6.71
C LEU A 46 9.96 -11.48 -7.15
N GLN A 47 10.78 -11.66 -8.20
CA GLN A 47 11.65 -10.60 -8.67
C GLN A 47 10.85 -9.41 -9.19
N GLU A 48 9.77 -9.68 -9.91
CA GLU A 48 8.88 -8.65 -10.43
C GLU A 48 8.21 -7.88 -9.28
N LEU A 49 7.74 -8.59 -8.25
CA LEU A 49 7.17 -7.96 -7.06
C LEU A 49 8.19 -7.05 -6.36
N MET A 50 9.43 -7.50 -6.24
CA MET A 50 10.51 -6.71 -5.65
C MET A 50 10.77 -5.44 -6.45
N ASN A 51 10.74 -5.54 -7.78
CA ASN A 51 10.94 -4.39 -8.66
C ASN A 51 9.82 -3.36 -8.51
N PHE A 52 8.57 -3.81 -8.44
CA PHE A 52 7.43 -2.92 -8.19
C PHE A 52 7.48 -2.29 -6.79
N SER A 53 7.89 -3.07 -5.79
CA SER A 53 8.05 -2.59 -4.42
C SER A 53 9.04 -1.41 -4.37
N LYS A 54 10.15 -1.54 -5.06
CA LYS A 54 11.16 -0.47 -5.14
C LYS A 54 10.66 0.73 -5.92
N LEU A 55 10.02 0.50 -7.06
CA LEU A 55 9.51 1.57 -7.91
C LEU A 55 8.49 2.44 -7.17
N TYR A 56 7.54 1.81 -6.50
CA TYR A 56 6.44 2.51 -5.84
C TYR A 56 6.72 2.82 -4.36
N ASN A 57 7.89 2.44 -3.87
CA ASN A 57 8.30 2.67 -2.48
C ASN A 57 7.25 2.14 -1.49
N ILE A 58 6.84 0.92 -1.70
CA ILE A 58 5.85 0.23 -0.87
C ILE A 58 6.42 -1.14 -0.50
N SER A 59 6.14 -1.61 0.72
CA SER A 59 6.62 -2.92 1.15
C SER A 59 5.95 -4.04 0.37
N MET A 60 6.63 -5.18 0.27
CA MET A 60 6.05 -6.36 -0.36
C MET A 60 4.84 -6.87 0.41
N ASP A 61 4.86 -6.74 1.74
CA ASP A 61 3.72 -7.09 2.59
C ASP A 61 2.49 -6.26 2.24
N GLU A 62 2.66 -4.96 2.06
CA GLU A 62 1.56 -4.08 1.67
C GLU A 62 1.01 -4.39 0.28
N LEU A 63 1.89 -4.77 -0.67
CA LEU A 63 1.48 -5.16 -2.00
C LEU A 63 0.65 -6.44 -2.01
N THR A 64 1.00 -7.40 -1.18
CA THR A 64 0.42 -8.74 -1.18
C THR A 64 -0.64 -8.96 -0.11
N MET A 65 -0.79 -8.01 0.81
CA MET A 65 -1.74 -8.10 1.92
C MET A 65 -3.18 -8.20 1.42
N GLU A 66 -3.96 -9.07 2.05
CA GLU A 66 -5.39 -9.13 1.76
C GLU A 66 -6.07 -7.83 2.18
N GLU A 67 -7.04 -7.38 1.39
CA GLU A 67 -7.77 -6.17 1.70
C GLU A 67 -8.53 -6.33 3.00
N HIS A 68 -8.26 -5.43 3.95
CA HIS A 68 -9.15 -5.27 5.10
C HIS A 68 -10.43 -4.61 4.61
N THR A 69 -11.54 -5.25 4.92
CA THR A 69 -12.84 -4.62 4.69
C THR A 69 -12.91 -3.38 5.56
N ILE A 70 -12.94 -2.21 4.94
CA ILE A 70 -13.12 -0.95 5.67
C ILE A 70 -14.53 -0.97 6.24
N ASN A 71 -14.64 -1.07 7.55
CA ASN A 71 -15.95 -1.06 8.22
C ASN A 71 -16.36 0.36 8.59
N SER A 72 -17.61 0.51 9.06
CA SER A 72 -18.14 1.83 9.41
C SER A 72 -17.37 2.50 10.55
N SER A 73 -16.80 1.72 11.47
CA SER A 73 -15.98 2.24 12.57
C SER A 73 -14.70 2.88 12.07
N ASP A 74 -14.05 2.25 11.08
CA ASP A 74 -12.81 2.77 10.47
C ASP A 74 -13.07 4.10 9.75
N VAL A 75 -14.19 4.19 9.03
CA VAL A 75 -14.59 5.40 8.32
C VAL A 75 -14.90 6.52 9.32
N ALA A 76 -15.62 6.21 10.39
CA ALA A 76 -15.95 7.18 11.44
C ALA A 76 -14.69 7.71 12.13
N PHE A 77 -13.74 6.82 12.44
CA PHE A 77 -12.45 7.22 13.01
C PHE A 77 -11.69 8.16 12.07
N ALA A 78 -11.58 7.80 10.80
CA ALA A 78 -10.85 8.61 9.82
C ALA A 78 -11.45 10.01 9.67
N ARG A 79 -12.78 10.10 9.62
CA ARG A 79 -13.49 11.39 9.54
C ARG A 79 -13.25 12.23 10.79
N GLY A 80 -13.44 11.64 11.96
CA GLY A 80 -13.24 12.31 13.24
C GLY A 80 -11.80 12.82 13.38
N PHE A 81 -10.83 12.01 13.00
CA PHE A 81 -9.42 12.38 13.03
C PHE A 81 -9.13 13.56 12.09
N ASN A 82 -9.65 13.51 10.86
CA ASN A 82 -9.40 14.56 9.87
C ASN A 82 -10.02 15.91 10.25
N GLU A 83 -11.08 15.92 11.05
CA GLU A 83 -11.73 17.13 11.52
C GLU A 83 -11.01 17.80 12.69
N LEU A 84 -10.04 17.12 13.31
CA LEU A 84 -9.29 17.64 14.44
C LEU A 84 -8.29 18.71 14.02
N SER A 85 -7.93 19.57 14.98
CA SER A 85 -6.82 20.52 14.80
C SER A 85 -5.49 19.77 14.65
N GLU A 86 -4.49 20.40 14.09
CA GLU A 86 -3.15 19.82 13.97
C GLU A 86 -2.57 19.44 15.35
N LYS A 87 -2.85 20.24 16.37
CA LYS A 87 -2.42 19.95 17.74
C LYS A 87 -3.06 18.65 18.25
N ASP A 88 -4.36 18.51 18.07
CA ASP A 88 -5.09 17.34 18.53
C ASP A 88 -4.69 16.07 17.76
N LYS A 89 -4.44 16.18 16.45
CA LYS A 89 -3.93 15.07 15.65
C LYS A 89 -2.60 14.57 16.19
N LYS A 90 -1.68 15.48 16.52
CA LYS A 90 -0.38 15.13 17.09
C LYS A 90 -0.52 14.43 18.43
N GLU A 91 -1.42 14.89 19.27
CA GLU A 91 -1.69 14.25 20.58
C GLU A 91 -2.17 12.82 20.41
N ILE A 92 -3.08 12.56 19.44
CA ILE A 92 -3.60 11.22 19.17
C ILE A 92 -2.50 10.33 18.61
N ILE A 93 -1.69 10.82 17.69
CA ILE A 93 -0.56 10.07 17.12
C ILE A 93 0.41 9.68 18.24
N SER A 94 0.75 10.62 19.12
CA SER A 94 1.62 10.35 20.27
C SER A 94 1.06 9.28 21.20
N LEU A 95 -0.25 9.30 21.42
CA LEU A 95 -0.93 8.30 22.25
C LEU A 95 -0.84 6.90 21.61
N ILE A 96 -1.04 6.81 20.31
CA ILE A 96 -0.93 5.55 19.56
C ILE A 96 0.48 5.00 19.67
N GLU A 97 1.49 5.85 19.47
CA GLU A 97 2.90 5.46 19.58
C GLU A 97 3.23 4.95 20.98
N TYR A 98 2.75 5.66 22.00
CA TYR A 98 2.95 5.28 23.40
C TYR A 98 2.35 3.90 23.69
N LYS A 99 1.11 3.67 23.27
CA LYS A 99 0.45 2.38 23.45
C LYS A 99 1.18 1.25 22.74
N ASN A 100 1.71 1.51 21.55
CA ASN A 100 2.49 0.53 20.79
C ASN A 100 3.80 0.19 21.50
N ILE A 101 4.46 1.18 22.12
CA ILE A 101 5.67 0.97 22.90
C ILE A 101 5.37 0.07 24.12
N LEU A 102 4.29 0.35 24.85
CA LEU A 102 3.86 -0.46 26.00
C LEU A 102 3.57 -1.90 25.56
N LYS A 103 2.95 -2.08 24.42
CA LYS A 103 2.61 -3.39 23.87
C LYS A 103 3.87 -4.19 23.53
N SER A 104 4.90 -3.53 22.98
CA SER A 104 6.21 -4.14 22.68
C SER A 104 6.91 -4.59 23.95
N GLN A 105 6.88 -3.78 25.00
CA GLN A 105 7.49 -4.12 26.29
C GLN A 105 6.82 -5.33 26.93
N ASN A 106 5.49 -5.44 26.82
CA ASN A 106 4.75 -6.57 27.37
C ASN A 106 5.03 -7.89 26.65
N LYS A 107 5.48 -7.84 25.41
CA LYS A 107 5.82 -9.02 24.61
C LYS A 107 7.19 -9.62 24.99
N ASP A 108 8.05 -8.84 25.60
CA ASP A 108 9.40 -9.28 25.98
C ASP A 108 9.44 -9.99 27.34
N ASP A 109 8.30 -10.05 28.01
CA ASP A 109 8.13 -10.84 29.24
C ASP A 109 7.74 -12.30 28.90
#